data_433d8bade14433c727fa6b3019c97d24
#
_entry.id   433d8bade14433c727fa6b3019c97d24
#
_cell.length_a   1.000
_cell.length_b   1.000
_cell.length_c   1.000
_cell.angle_alpha   90.00
_cell.angle_beta   90.00
_cell.angle_gamma   90.00
#
_symmetry.space_group_name_H-M   'P 1'
#
loop_
_entity.id
_entity.type
_entity.pdbx_description
1 polymer ?
#
loop_
_entity_poly.entity_id
_entity_poly.type
_entity_poly.pdbx_seq_one_letter_code
_entity_poly.pdbx_strand_id
1 'polypeptide(L)'
;EVYDTQSDIVLYDISKNEVYTSPLLANANKLENFPFFSPDGKQLYFCTCDRIDSLPQQFSNIKYRICSIGFDPQNNQFSKQVDTLIDLTNAGKSVTLPSISPDGQFIACSAAPHGCFSSWIPESDLYLYNTKTKKLIAATEWNSPEAESCTTWSSNSRWVIFSSRREDGIYNRLYIAHIDSVGNLSKPFLLPQLSLIHI
;
A
#
# COMPACT_ATOMS: atom_id res chain seq x y z
N GLU A 1 1.19 -6.70 -19.06
CA GLU A 1 0.57 -6.80 -17.73
C GLU A 1 1.37 -7.77 -16.88
N VAL A 2 1.50 -7.46 -15.59
CA VAL A 2 2.14 -8.33 -14.59
C VAL A 2 1.08 -8.73 -13.58
N TYR A 3 0.98 -10.01 -13.28
CA TYR A 3 0.05 -10.54 -12.29
C TYR A 3 0.68 -11.70 -11.52
N ASP A 4 0.34 -11.78 -10.25
CA ASP A 4 0.78 -12.85 -9.38
C ASP A 4 -0.19 -14.03 -9.47
N THR A 5 0.36 -15.23 -9.51
CA THR A 5 -0.41 -16.48 -9.44
C THR A 5 -0.34 -17.12 -8.06
N GLN A 6 0.70 -16.81 -7.31
CA GLN A 6 0.93 -17.24 -5.92
C GLN A 6 1.82 -16.22 -5.22
N SER A 7 1.48 -15.88 -4.00
CA SER A 7 2.32 -15.05 -3.12
C SER A 7 1.96 -15.30 -1.67
N ASP A 8 2.97 -15.49 -0.83
CA ASP A 8 2.86 -15.73 0.59
C ASP A 8 3.77 -14.77 1.36
N ILE A 9 3.41 -14.45 2.59
CA ILE A 9 4.24 -13.61 3.47
C ILE A 9 4.95 -14.50 4.49
N VAL A 10 6.26 -14.30 4.59
CA VAL A 10 7.13 -14.94 5.57
C VAL A 10 7.92 -13.90 6.36
N LEU A 11 8.20 -14.18 7.61
CA LEU A 11 9.12 -13.45 8.47
C LEU A 11 10.43 -14.20 8.56
N TYR A 12 11.55 -13.53 8.29
CA TYR A 12 12.89 -14.07 8.50
C TYR A 12 13.56 -13.41 9.71
N ASP A 13 13.83 -14.22 10.75
CA ASP A 13 14.61 -13.78 11.92
C ASP A 13 16.09 -13.95 11.62
N ILE A 14 16.77 -12.83 11.38
CA ILE A 14 18.20 -12.80 11.04
C ILE A 14 19.06 -13.35 12.19
N SER A 15 18.67 -13.12 13.43
CA SER A 15 19.47 -13.52 14.60
C SER A 15 19.46 -15.02 14.84
N LYS A 16 18.35 -15.68 14.48
CA LYS A 16 18.16 -17.13 14.63
C LYS A 16 18.36 -17.91 13.34
N ASN A 17 18.41 -17.19 12.19
CA ASN A 17 18.42 -17.79 10.85
C ASN A 17 17.21 -18.71 10.62
N GLU A 18 16.01 -18.25 11.03
CA GLU A 18 14.76 -19.00 10.98
C GLU A 18 13.69 -18.25 10.23
N VAL A 19 12.79 -19.01 9.58
CA VAL A 19 11.63 -18.48 8.86
C VAL A 19 10.37 -18.82 9.64
N TYR A 20 9.52 -17.82 9.81
CA TYR A 20 8.22 -17.94 10.46
C TYR A 20 7.10 -17.50 9.50
N THR A 21 5.98 -18.15 9.56
CA THR A 21 4.76 -17.75 8.85
C THR A 21 3.52 -18.19 9.64
N SER A 22 2.36 -17.91 9.09
CA SER A 22 1.06 -18.30 9.64
C SER A 22 0.17 -18.78 8.49
N PRO A 23 -0.74 -19.75 8.70
CA PRO A 23 -1.75 -20.10 7.70
C PRO A 23 -2.65 -18.93 7.26
N LEU A 24 -2.61 -17.80 8.00
CA LEU A 24 -3.31 -16.56 7.66
C LEU A 24 -2.48 -15.63 6.76
N LEU A 25 -1.18 -15.93 6.57
CA LEU A 25 -0.22 -15.17 5.75
C LEU A 25 0.37 -16.00 4.61
N ALA A 26 0.06 -17.29 4.57
CA ALA A 26 0.44 -18.24 3.53
C ALA A 26 -0.77 -19.12 3.24
N ASN A 27 -1.79 -18.54 2.60
CA ASN A 27 -3.05 -19.20 2.32
C ASN A 27 -3.15 -19.56 0.84
N ALA A 28 -3.20 -20.86 0.52
CA ALA A 28 -3.25 -21.35 -0.87
C ALA A 28 -4.41 -20.79 -1.72
N ASN A 29 -5.47 -20.27 -1.08
CA ASN A 29 -6.63 -19.67 -1.77
C ASN A 29 -6.57 -18.15 -1.86
N LYS A 30 -5.47 -17.54 -1.43
CA LYS A 30 -5.28 -16.10 -1.43
C LYS A 30 -3.94 -15.72 -2.02
N LEU A 31 -3.80 -14.44 -2.30
CA LEU A 31 -2.53 -13.78 -2.59
C LEU A 31 -2.27 -12.79 -1.47
N GLU A 32 -1.09 -12.84 -0.86
CA GLU A 32 -0.65 -11.92 0.17
C GLU A 32 0.63 -11.22 -0.29
N ASN A 33 0.65 -9.88 -0.26
CA ASN A 33 1.80 -9.09 -0.69
C ASN A 33 1.91 -7.75 0.05
N PHE A 34 2.97 -6.98 -0.26
CA PHE A 34 3.27 -5.67 0.32
C PHE A 34 3.24 -5.64 1.85
N PRO A 35 3.96 -6.54 2.55
CA PRO A 35 4.00 -6.54 4.00
C PRO A 35 4.82 -5.36 4.54
N PHE A 36 4.36 -4.78 5.65
CA PHE A 36 5.12 -3.79 6.42
C PHE A 36 4.68 -3.80 7.89
N PHE A 37 5.60 -3.51 8.79
CA PHE A 37 5.30 -3.45 10.21
C PHE A 37 4.82 -2.06 10.64
N SER A 38 4.00 -2.03 11.69
CA SER A 38 3.76 -0.81 12.45
C SER A 38 5.08 -0.28 13.04
N PRO A 39 5.20 1.03 13.34
CA PRO A 39 6.40 1.59 13.92
C PRO A 39 6.82 0.96 15.25
N ASP A 40 5.87 0.40 16.02
CA ASP A 40 6.13 -0.31 17.27
C ASP A 40 6.41 -1.82 17.10
N GLY A 41 6.38 -2.32 15.87
CA GLY A 41 6.64 -3.71 15.51
C GLY A 41 5.57 -4.71 15.97
N LYS A 42 4.40 -4.26 16.44
CA LYS A 42 3.37 -5.15 17.02
C LYS A 42 2.24 -5.51 16.06
N GLN A 43 2.18 -4.87 14.91
CA GLN A 43 1.23 -5.16 13.84
C GLN A 43 1.97 -5.36 12.53
N LEU A 44 1.60 -6.38 11.78
CA LEU A 44 1.96 -6.52 10.38
C LEU A 44 0.76 -6.11 9.54
N TYR A 45 0.96 -5.16 8.63
CA TYR A 45 0.01 -4.76 7.62
C TYR A 45 0.38 -5.42 6.30
N PHE A 46 -0.62 -5.77 5.49
CA PHE A 46 -0.39 -6.42 4.20
C PHE A 46 -1.59 -6.27 3.29
N CYS A 47 -1.36 -6.48 2.00
CA CYS A 47 -2.44 -6.59 1.02
C CYS A 47 -2.82 -8.04 0.79
N THR A 48 -4.11 -8.33 0.66
CA THR A 48 -4.59 -9.66 0.28
C THR A 48 -5.79 -9.58 -0.65
N CYS A 49 -5.92 -10.57 -1.53
CA CYS A 49 -7.11 -10.83 -2.33
C CYS A 49 -7.35 -12.33 -2.46
N ASP A 50 -8.54 -12.70 -2.90
CA ASP A 50 -8.83 -14.08 -3.23
C ASP A 50 -8.10 -14.47 -4.53
N ARG A 51 -7.52 -15.66 -4.55
CA ARG A 51 -6.83 -16.20 -5.71
C ARG A 51 -7.81 -16.43 -6.86
N ILE A 52 -7.38 -16.09 -8.06
CA ILE A 52 -8.13 -16.30 -9.31
C ILE A 52 -7.31 -17.22 -10.21
N ASP A 53 -7.86 -18.40 -10.52
CA ASP A 53 -7.16 -19.41 -11.32
C ASP A 53 -7.23 -19.14 -12.84
N SER A 54 -8.17 -18.32 -13.28
CA SER A 54 -8.40 -18.02 -14.71
C SER A 54 -7.67 -16.75 -15.17
N LEU A 55 -6.37 -16.65 -14.88
CA LEU A 55 -5.51 -15.59 -15.38
C LEU A 55 -4.92 -15.99 -16.76
N PRO A 56 -4.76 -15.01 -17.68
CA PRO A 56 -5.01 -13.57 -17.52
C PRO A 56 -6.45 -13.11 -17.77
N GLN A 57 -7.38 -13.98 -18.16
CA GLN A 57 -8.71 -13.61 -18.63
C GLN A 57 -9.54 -12.85 -17.60
N GLN A 58 -9.32 -13.14 -16.31
CA GLN A 58 -10.05 -12.52 -15.20
C GLN A 58 -9.20 -11.53 -14.40
N PHE A 59 -8.13 -10.98 -14.99
CA PHE A 59 -7.24 -10.04 -14.30
C PHE A 59 -7.98 -8.82 -13.73
N SER A 60 -8.99 -8.31 -14.41
CA SER A 60 -9.82 -7.20 -13.93
C SER A 60 -10.62 -7.51 -12.66
N ASN A 61 -10.76 -8.79 -12.29
CA ASN A 61 -11.45 -9.21 -11.06
C ASN A 61 -10.53 -9.23 -9.84
N ILE A 62 -9.23 -9.06 -10.01
CA ILE A 62 -8.28 -9.00 -8.88
C ILE A 62 -8.50 -7.71 -8.10
N LYS A 63 -8.97 -7.85 -6.85
CA LYS A 63 -9.26 -6.73 -5.95
C LYS A 63 -8.59 -6.98 -4.61
N TYR A 64 -7.49 -6.31 -4.37
CA TYR A 64 -6.80 -6.34 -3.09
C TYR A 64 -7.47 -5.46 -2.05
N ARG A 65 -7.32 -5.84 -0.81
CA ARG A 65 -7.68 -5.10 0.41
C ARG A 65 -6.48 -5.03 1.34
N ILE A 66 -6.42 -4.04 2.20
CA ILE A 66 -5.37 -3.92 3.21
C ILE A 66 -5.88 -4.49 4.52
N CYS A 67 -5.12 -5.41 5.07
CA CYS A 67 -5.40 -6.11 6.33
C CYS A 67 -4.27 -5.88 7.34
N SER A 68 -4.53 -6.23 8.59
CA SER A 68 -3.53 -6.30 9.64
C SER A 68 -3.65 -7.58 10.45
N ILE A 69 -2.52 -8.02 10.98
CA ILE A 69 -2.42 -9.14 11.93
C ILE A 69 -1.49 -8.74 13.06
N GLY A 70 -1.88 -9.05 14.31
CA GLY A 70 -1.02 -8.80 15.47
C GLY A 70 0.25 -9.65 15.41
N PHE A 71 1.35 -9.10 15.91
CA PHE A 71 2.64 -9.77 16.00
C PHE A 71 3.28 -9.60 17.36
N ASP A 72 3.75 -10.69 17.94
CA ASP A 72 4.56 -10.70 19.15
C ASP A 72 6.05 -10.83 18.77
N PRO A 73 6.83 -9.74 18.84
CA PRO A 73 8.24 -9.76 18.46
C PRO A 73 9.13 -10.55 19.43
N GLN A 74 8.68 -10.86 20.64
CA GLN A 74 9.48 -11.64 21.60
C GLN A 74 9.46 -13.13 21.25
N ASN A 75 8.32 -13.63 20.77
CA ASN A 75 8.10 -15.04 20.46
C ASN A 75 8.03 -15.33 18.96
N ASN A 76 8.17 -14.32 18.08
CA ASN A 76 7.98 -14.42 16.63
C ASN A 76 6.62 -15.05 16.26
N GLN A 77 5.55 -14.64 16.95
CA GLN A 77 4.23 -15.24 16.77
C GLN A 77 3.22 -14.23 16.23
N PHE A 78 2.48 -14.66 15.21
CA PHE A 78 1.34 -13.93 14.67
C PHE A 78 0.07 -14.26 15.47
N SER A 79 -0.83 -13.28 15.59
CA SER A 79 -2.15 -13.50 16.19
C SER A 79 -2.98 -14.47 15.33
N LYS A 80 -4.10 -14.94 15.90
CA LYS A 80 -5.01 -15.87 15.23
C LYS A 80 -6.15 -15.17 14.48
N GLN A 81 -6.07 -13.84 14.35
CA GLN A 81 -7.10 -13.05 13.72
C GLN A 81 -6.47 -12.03 12.77
N VAL A 82 -7.07 -11.88 11.60
CA VAL A 82 -6.77 -10.83 10.61
C VAL A 82 -7.92 -9.84 10.63
N ASP A 83 -7.59 -8.56 10.76
CA ASP A 83 -8.54 -7.46 10.68
C ASP A 83 -8.43 -6.78 9.31
N THR A 84 -9.57 -6.56 8.65
CA THR A 84 -9.61 -5.77 7.40
C THR A 84 -9.68 -4.29 7.76
N LEU A 85 -8.69 -3.52 7.28
CA LEU A 85 -8.60 -2.08 7.54
C LEU A 85 -9.21 -1.25 6.42
N ILE A 86 -8.86 -1.60 5.17
CA ILE A 86 -9.31 -0.87 3.98
C ILE A 86 -9.80 -1.88 2.96
N ASP A 87 -11.07 -1.78 2.62
CA ASP A 87 -11.71 -2.58 1.58
C ASP A 87 -12.57 -1.67 0.70
N LEU A 88 -12.19 -1.54 -0.56
CA LEU A 88 -12.92 -0.80 -1.58
C LEU A 88 -13.45 -1.72 -2.70
N THR A 89 -13.51 -3.03 -2.44
CA THR A 89 -13.98 -4.00 -3.45
C THR A 89 -15.42 -3.75 -3.87
N ASN A 90 -16.29 -3.34 -2.93
CA ASN A 90 -17.67 -2.94 -3.23
C ASN A 90 -17.76 -1.65 -4.07
N ALA A 91 -16.73 -0.82 -4.06
CA ALA A 91 -16.61 0.35 -4.94
C ALA A 91 -15.89 0.01 -6.26
N GLY A 92 -15.63 -1.29 -6.51
CA GLY A 92 -14.94 -1.76 -7.71
C GLY A 92 -13.43 -1.49 -7.74
N LYS A 93 -12.81 -1.12 -6.60
CA LYS A 93 -11.38 -0.76 -6.53
C LYS A 93 -10.57 -1.84 -5.81
N SER A 94 -9.33 -2.00 -6.26
CA SER A 94 -8.23 -2.74 -5.63
C SER A 94 -7.36 -1.77 -4.86
N VAL A 95 -7.03 -2.06 -3.59
CA VAL A 95 -6.21 -1.20 -2.74
C VAL A 95 -4.85 -1.85 -2.49
N THR A 96 -3.77 -1.14 -2.84
CA THR A 96 -2.40 -1.69 -2.83
C THR A 96 -1.36 -0.64 -2.44
N LEU A 97 -0.08 -1.04 -2.42
CA LEU A 97 1.08 -0.17 -2.16
C LEU A 97 0.94 0.66 -0.87
N PRO A 98 0.61 0.03 0.25
CA PRO A 98 0.46 0.76 1.50
C PRO A 98 1.80 1.24 2.05
N SER A 99 1.81 2.41 2.68
CA SER A 99 2.92 2.91 3.48
C SER A 99 2.41 3.59 4.74
N ILE A 100 3.00 3.28 5.90
CA ILE A 100 2.61 3.86 7.18
C ILE A 100 3.51 5.04 7.54
N SER A 101 2.91 6.09 8.09
CA SER A 101 3.68 7.21 8.65
C SER A 101 4.51 6.75 9.87
N PRO A 102 5.73 7.28 10.09
CA PRO A 102 6.57 6.91 11.23
C PRO A 102 5.92 7.09 12.60
N ASP A 103 4.95 8.02 12.74
CA ASP A 103 4.17 8.20 13.98
C ASP A 103 3.00 7.20 14.09
N GLY A 104 2.81 6.32 13.09
CA GLY A 104 1.76 5.31 13.06
C GLY A 104 0.34 5.85 12.83
N GLN A 105 0.17 7.17 12.59
CA GLN A 105 -1.15 7.77 12.52
C GLN A 105 -1.86 7.56 11.18
N PHE A 106 -1.10 7.52 10.08
CA PHE A 106 -1.68 7.43 8.74
C PHE A 106 -1.09 6.28 7.95
N ILE A 107 -1.94 5.58 7.20
CA ILE A 107 -1.54 4.68 6.13
C ILE A 107 -1.94 5.35 4.80
N ALA A 108 -0.96 5.65 3.96
CA ALA A 108 -1.21 6.05 2.59
C ALA A 108 -1.21 4.80 1.70
N CYS A 109 -2.10 4.76 0.72
CA CYS A 109 -2.20 3.63 -0.23
C CYS A 109 -2.72 4.11 -1.57
N SER A 110 -2.57 3.27 -2.58
CA SER A 110 -3.13 3.48 -3.92
C SER A 110 -4.38 2.63 -4.11
N ALA A 111 -5.38 3.17 -4.78
CA ALA A 111 -6.57 2.43 -5.17
C ALA A 111 -6.84 2.58 -6.67
N ALA A 112 -6.87 1.47 -7.38
CA ALA A 112 -7.07 1.37 -8.82
C ALA A 112 -8.25 0.43 -9.15
N PRO A 113 -8.77 0.41 -10.39
CA PRO A 113 -9.83 -0.51 -10.77
C PRO A 113 -9.51 -1.99 -10.54
N HIS A 114 -8.26 -2.41 -10.60
CA HIS A 114 -7.85 -3.81 -10.41
C HIS A 114 -6.34 -3.95 -10.19
N GLY A 115 -5.90 -5.18 -9.84
CA GLY A 115 -4.51 -5.59 -9.81
C GLY A 115 -3.74 -5.11 -8.58
N CYS A 116 -2.43 -5.34 -8.58
CA CYS A 116 -1.52 -4.97 -7.50
C CYS A 116 -0.56 -3.82 -7.87
N PHE A 117 -0.23 -3.66 -9.15
CA PHE A 117 0.69 -2.62 -9.63
C PHE A 117 -0.09 -1.48 -10.29
N SER A 118 -0.55 -0.55 -9.47
CA SER A 118 -1.45 0.53 -9.87
C SER A 118 -0.79 1.68 -10.64
N SER A 119 0.54 1.78 -10.64
CA SER A 119 1.29 2.91 -11.24
C SER A 119 1.07 3.10 -12.75
N TRP A 120 0.52 2.10 -13.43
CA TRP A 120 0.25 2.11 -14.87
C TRP A 120 -1.22 2.33 -15.21
N ILE A 121 -2.07 2.40 -14.22
CA ILE A 121 -3.53 2.52 -14.37
C ILE A 121 -3.89 3.98 -14.14
N PRO A 122 -4.37 4.72 -15.15
CA PRO A 122 -4.68 6.16 -15.03
C PRO A 122 -5.61 6.48 -13.86
N GLU A 123 -6.58 5.60 -13.59
CA GLU A 123 -7.56 5.75 -12.51
C GLU A 123 -7.02 5.38 -11.12
N SER A 124 -5.69 5.26 -10.97
CA SER A 124 -5.05 5.01 -9.67
C SER A 124 -4.98 6.30 -8.86
N ASP A 125 -5.71 6.33 -7.76
CA ASP A 125 -5.79 7.43 -6.79
C ASP A 125 -5.12 7.09 -5.47
N LEU A 126 -4.59 8.09 -4.78
CA LEU A 126 -4.13 7.98 -3.41
C LEU A 126 -5.27 8.13 -2.41
N TYR A 127 -5.20 7.32 -1.37
CA TYR A 127 -6.07 7.35 -0.21
C TYR A 127 -5.26 7.40 1.08
N LEU A 128 -5.85 7.99 2.11
CA LEU A 128 -5.30 8.04 3.46
C LEU A 128 -6.26 7.40 4.45
N TYR A 129 -5.74 6.46 5.22
CA TYR A 129 -6.45 5.84 6.34
C TYR A 129 -5.85 6.35 7.65
N ASN A 130 -6.69 6.93 8.51
CA ASN A 130 -6.28 7.34 9.84
C ASN A 130 -6.48 6.16 10.80
N THR A 131 -5.40 5.64 11.35
CA THR A 131 -5.38 4.43 12.20
C THR A 131 -6.12 4.65 13.53
N LYS A 132 -6.14 5.89 14.06
CA LYS A 132 -6.81 6.22 15.31
C LYS A 132 -8.32 6.36 15.15
N THR A 133 -8.75 7.09 14.13
CA THR A 133 -10.18 7.35 13.87
C THR A 133 -10.83 6.28 13.02
N LYS A 134 -10.03 5.39 12.41
CA LYS A 134 -10.44 4.34 11.45
C LYS A 134 -11.19 4.91 10.23
N LYS A 135 -10.89 6.14 9.84
CA LYS A 135 -11.49 6.79 8.69
C LYS A 135 -10.57 6.71 7.48
N LEU A 136 -11.15 6.35 6.35
CA LEU A 136 -10.52 6.40 5.03
C LEU A 136 -11.02 7.65 4.31
N ILE A 137 -10.10 8.41 3.73
CA ILE A 137 -10.40 9.58 2.90
C ILE A 137 -9.64 9.47 1.56
N ALA A 138 -10.27 9.90 0.47
CA ALA A 138 -9.55 10.10 -0.78
C ALA A 138 -8.61 11.31 -0.64
N ALA A 139 -7.37 11.18 -1.07
CA ALA A 139 -6.38 12.25 -1.01
C ALA A 139 -6.56 13.23 -2.20
N THR A 140 -7.72 13.86 -2.29
CA THR A 140 -8.16 14.63 -3.47
C THR A 140 -7.20 15.76 -3.85
N GLU A 141 -6.53 16.39 -2.86
CA GLU A 141 -5.51 17.42 -3.12
C GLU A 141 -4.25 16.84 -3.80
N TRP A 142 -4.00 15.54 -3.63
CA TRP A 142 -2.83 14.86 -4.19
C TRP A 142 -3.13 14.16 -5.52
N ASN A 143 -4.40 13.84 -5.78
CA ASN A 143 -4.83 13.12 -6.97
C ASN A 143 -4.98 14.05 -8.19
N SER A 144 -4.89 13.46 -9.36
CA SER A 144 -5.04 14.10 -10.67
C SER A 144 -5.85 13.18 -11.60
N PRO A 145 -6.12 13.58 -12.85
CA PRO A 145 -6.75 12.67 -13.83
C PRO A 145 -5.86 11.50 -14.25
N GLU A 146 -4.57 11.51 -13.88
CA GLU A 146 -3.59 10.48 -14.21
C GLU A 146 -3.21 9.67 -12.96
N ALA A 147 -2.40 8.62 -13.14
CA ALA A 147 -2.03 7.69 -12.06
C ALA A 147 -1.19 8.35 -10.97
N GLU A 148 -1.59 8.14 -9.70
CA GLU A 148 -0.79 8.37 -8.50
C GLU A 148 -0.53 7.06 -7.77
N SER A 149 0.72 6.88 -7.27
CA SER A 149 1.10 5.64 -6.56
C SER A 149 2.40 5.77 -5.75
N CYS A 150 2.80 4.70 -5.08
CA CYS A 150 4.12 4.53 -4.46
C CYS A 150 4.48 5.65 -3.47
N THR A 151 3.72 5.75 -2.39
CA THR A 151 3.95 6.76 -1.35
C THR A 151 5.12 6.38 -0.42
N THR A 152 5.87 7.38 0.03
CA THR A 152 6.85 7.25 1.11
C THR A 152 6.80 8.48 2.02
N TRP A 153 7.15 8.30 3.30
CA TRP A 153 7.02 9.30 4.34
C TRP A 153 8.37 9.87 4.78
N SER A 154 8.38 11.15 5.10
CA SER A 154 9.48 11.74 5.87
C SER A 154 9.48 11.24 7.31
N SER A 155 10.65 11.23 7.95
CA SER A 155 10.83 10.76 9.34
C SER A 155 9.97 11.51 10.37
N ASN A 156 9.58 12.76 10.08
CA ASN A 156 8.71 13.54 10.94
C ASN A 156 7.20 13.34 10.67
N SER A 157 6.83 12.42 9.75
CA SER A 157 5.45 12.09 9.39
C SER A 157 4.65 13.26 8.81
N ARG A 158 5.31 14.27 8.24
CA ARG A 158 4.63 15.49 7.75
C ARG A 158 4.79 15.72 6.26
N TRP A 159 5.65 15.00 5.61
CA TRP A 159 5.84 15.08 4.17
C TRP A 159 5.67 13.70 3.55
N VAL A 160 5.02 13.67 2.40
CA VAL A 160 4.82 12.46 1.60
C VAL A 160 5.38 12.71 0.22
N ILE A 161 6.22 11.79 -0.25
CA ILE A 161 6.65 11.73 -1.65
C ILE A 161 5.86 10.61 -2.32
N PHE A 162 5.37 10.86 -3.51
CA PHE A 162 4.66 9.88 -4.31
C PHE A 162 4.96 10.04 -5.80
N SER A 163 4.73 8.99 -6.57
CA SER A 163 4.86 9.06 -8.02
C SER A 163 3.54 9.49 -8.66
N SER A 164 3.62 10.33 -9.69
CA SER A 164 2.47 10.80 -10.44
C SER A 164 2.79 10.94 -11.93
N ARG A 165 1.82 10.67 -12.77
CA ARG A 165 1.90 10.86 -14.22
C ARG A 165 1.19 12.10 -14.71
N ARG A 166 0.78 13.01 -13.84
CA ARG A 166 -0.06 14.20 -14.12
C ARG A 166 0.42 15.14 -15.22
N GLU A 167 1.71 15.10 -15.57
CA GLU A 167 2.26 16.00 -16.58
C GLU A 167 1.94 15.57 -18.02
N ASP A 168 2.04 14.27 -18.29
CA ASP A 168 1.94 13.74 -19.66
C ASP A 168 1.27 12.37 -19.77
N GLY A 169 0.83 11.76 -18.66
CA GLY A 169 0.24 10.42 -18.62
C GLY A 169 1.21 9.28 -18.90
N ILE A 170 2.48 9.56 -19.15
CA ILE A 170 3.48 8.57 -19.61
C ILE A 170 4.55 8.31 -18.56
N TYR A 171 5.21 9.37 -18.08
CA TYR A 171 6.35 9.26 -17.18
C TYR A 171 5.97 9.52 -15.74
N ASN A 172 6.37 8.59 -14.86
CA ASN A 172 6.29 8.82 -13.43
C ASN A 172 7.29 9.88 -13.00
N ARG A 173 6.80 10.91 -12.31
CA ARG A 173 7.61 11.95 -11.66
C ARG A 173 7.32 11.99 -10.19
N LEU A 174 8.30 12.36 -9.39
CA LEU A 174 8.15 12.44 -7.94
C LEU A 174 7.54 13.79 -7.54
N TYR A 175 6.46 13.71 -6.80
CA TYR A 175 5.79 14.84 -6.18
C TYR A 175 5.95 14.76 -4.67
N ILE A 176 6.01 15.91 -4.02
CA ILE A 176 6.06 16.02 -2.57
C ILE A 176 4.90 16.89 -2.09
N ALA A 177 4.25 16.47 -1.03
CA ALA A 177 3.15 17.20 -0.40
C ALA A 177 3.26 17.16 1.12
N HIS A 178 2.71 18.16 1.77
CA HIS A 178 2.63 18.25 3.22
C HIS A 178 1.29 17.71 3.73
N ILE A 179 1.32 17.08 4.90
CA ILE A 179 0.15 16.70 5.68
C ILE A 179 0.34 17.19 7.12
N ASP A 180 -0.68 17.83 7.68
CA ASP A 180 -0.62 18.24 9.08
C ASP A 180 -1.01 17.11 10.06
N SER A 181 -0.92 17.38 11.36
CA SER A 181 -1.19 16.38 12.40
C SER A 181 -2.67 15.94 12.48
N VAL A 182 -3.58 16.67 11.87
CA VAL A 182 -5.01 16.34 11.84
C VAL A 182 -5.47 15.74 10.50
N GLY A 183 -4.56 15.69 9.49
CA GLY A 183 -4.80 15.07 8.20
C GLY A 183 -5.19 16.03 7.08
N ASN A 184 -5.01 17.35 7.24
CA ASN A 184 -5.17 18.28 6.15
C ASN A 184 -4.02 18.19 5.17
N LEU A 185 -4.34 18.14 3.87
CA LEU A 185 -3.40 17.95 2.78
C LEU A 185 -3.09 19.28 2.11
N SER A 186 -1.80 19.51 1.80
CA SER A 186 -1.41 20.60 0.91
C SER A 186 -1.44 20.15 -0.55
N LYS A 187 -1.48 21.11 -1.47
CA LYS A 187 -1.21 20.83 -2.88
C LYS A 187 0.20 20.27 -3.04
N PRO A 188 0.37 19.22 -3.87
CA PRO A 188 1.68 18.68 -4.16
C PRO A 188 2.45 19.59 -5.13
N PHE A 189 3.76 19.52 -5.07
CA PHE A 189 4.63 20.14 -6.06
C PHE A 189 5.67 19.14 -6.56
N LEU A 190 6.11 19.33 -7.80
CA LEU A 190 7.12 18.50 -8.44
C LEU A 190 8.42 18.59 -7.64
N LEU A 191 8.96 17.43 -7.24
CA LEU A 191 10.26 17.38 -6.60
C LEU A 191 11.35 17.76 -7.61
N PRO A 192 12.10 18.86 -7.41
CA PRO A 192 13.12 19.27 -8.34
C PRO A 192 14.21 18.20 -8.48
N GLN A 193 14.44 17.77 -9.72
CA GLN A 193 15.51 16.82 -10.06
C GLN A 193 16.39 17.45 -11.12
N LEU A 194 17.71 17.39 -10.93
CA LEU A 194 18.67 18.02 -11.83
C LEU A 194 18.71 17.41 -13.23
N SER A 195 18.37 16.16 -13.38
CA SER A 195 18.10 15.47 -14.66
C SER A 195 17.77 14.01 -14.41
N LEU A 196 16.81 13.45 -15.14
CA LEU A 196 16.59 12.00 -15.22
C LEU A 196 17.46 11.33 -16.31
N ILE A 197 18.26 12.14 -17.06
CA ILE A 197 19.01 11.68 -18.23
C ILE A 197 20.42 11.21 -17.87
N HIS A 198 20.87 11.38 -16.65
CA HIS A 198 22.23 11.06 -16.21
C HIS A 198 22.27 9.91 -15.17
N ILE A 199 21.47 8.89 -15.37
CA ILE A 199 21.65 7.61 -14.69
C ILE A 199 22.20 6.61 -15.71
#